data_b3540aa4615c3e96d0a3d8049e32ae50
#
_entry.id   b3540aa4615c3e96d0a3d8049e32ae50
#
_cell.length_a   1.000
_cell.length_b   1.000
_cell.length_c   1.000
_cell.angle_alpha   90.00
_cell.angle_beta   90.00
_cell.angle_gamma   90.00
#
_symmetry.space_group_name_H-M   'P 1'
#
loop_
_entity.id
_entity.type
_entity.pdbx_description
1 polymer ?
#
loop_
_entity_poly.entity_id
_entity_poly.type
_entity_poly.pdbx_seq_one_letter_code
_entity_poly.pdbx_strand_id
1 'polypeptide(L)'
;MGKLLEPSQNIERSIMKKYRKELWNPFIKAVKNYELVQENDKIAVCISGGKDSMLMAKLMQLLQRYGDVPFELTFLVMDPGYNEKNRKKIEENAKILNVPITVFETNIFDVANSVDKSPCYLCARMRRGYLYSKAKELGCNKIALGHHFDDVIETTLIGMFYASQLKAMIPKLHSTNFELIRPMYCIHEEDIISWMNYNGLEFIQCACRFTENYTLNNNEGGMSKRQEIKMLIRQLKKDNPLIDKSIFNSIHAVSLDTMPGYKTHGKTYSFLDNYYNNERSEEQL
;
A
#
# COMPACT_ATOMS: atom_id res chain seq x y z
N MET A 1 32.29 -26.90 5.92
CA MET A 1 31.91 -25.60 6.51
C MET A 1 30.96 -24.89 5.56
N GLY A 2 29.67 -24.72 5.93
CA GLY A 2 28.71 -23.99 5.11
C GLY A 2 29.13 -22.50 5.03
N LYS A 3 29.12 -21.94 3.82
CA LYS A 3 29.43 -20.52 3.58
C LYS A 3 28.44 -19.67 4.40
N LEU A 4 28.91 -18.84 5.31
CA LEU A 4 28.09 -17.87 6.02
C LEU A 4 27.46 -16.96 4.95
N LEU A 5 26.13 -16.91 4.94
CA LEU A 5 25.38 -16.04 4.02
C LEU A 5 25.46 -14.61 4.49
N GLU A 6 25.57 -13.68 3.56
CA GLU A 6 25.42 -12.25 3.84
C GLU A 6 24.01 -11.92 4.38
N PRO A 7 23.83 -10.87 5.22
CA PRO A 7 22.54 -10.50 5.76
C PRO A 7 21.43 -10.41 4.72
N SER A 8 21.71 -9.77 3.58
CA SER A 8 20.74 -9.65 2.47
C SER A 8 20.33 -10.99 1.88
N GLN A 9 21.25 -11.96 1.79
CA GLN A 9 20.97 -13.32 1.29
C GLN A 9 20.10 -14.10 2.28
N ASN A 10 20.31 -13.93 3.60
CA ASN A 10 19.45 -14.52 4.63
C ASN A 10 18.04 -13.96 4.56
N ILE A 11 17.88 -12.65 4.36
CA ILE A 11 16.59 -11.98 4.19
C ILE A 11 15.87 -12.51 2.94
N GLU A 12 16.56 -12.59 1.80
CA GLU A 12 15.99 -13.18 0.57
C GLU A 12 15.55 -14.62 0.78
N ARG A 13 16.40 -15.44 1.43
CA ARG A 13 16.07 -16.83 1.76
C ARG A 13 14.85 -16.91 2.68
N SER A 14 14.69 -16.00 3.64
CA SER A 14 13.54 -15.97 4.53
C SER A 14 12.25 -15.77 3.74
N ILE A 15 12.21 -14.83 2.79
CA ILE A 15 11.05 -14.58 1.90
C ILE A 15 10.77 -15.81 1.03
N MET A 16 11.80 -16.33 0.34
CA MET A 16 11.64 -17.37 -0.68
C MET A 16 11.39 -18.77 -0.10
N LYS A 17 11.69 -19.00 1.20
CA LYS A 17 11.53 -20.31 1.86
C LYS A 17 10.56 -20.23 3.03
N LYS A 18 10.94 -19.57 4.14
CA LYS A 18 10.18 -19.57 5.40
C LYS A 18 8.83 -18.85 5.28
N TYR A 19 8.84 -17.66 4.68
CA TYR A 19 7.65 -16.83 4.47
C TYR A 19 7.09 -16.92 3.04
N ARG A 20 7.39 -18.02 2.35
CA ARG A 20 6.94 -18.18 0.96
C ARG A 20 5.42 -18.14 0.82
N LYS A 21 4.70 -18.79 1.74
CA LYS A 21 3.22 -18.85 1.72
C LYS A 21 2.58 -17.53 2.12
N GLU A 22 3.20 -16.83 3.04
CA GLU A 22 2.68 -15.60 3.65
C GLU A 22 3.04 -14.35 2.84
N LEU A 23 4.21 -14.30 2.22
CA LEU A 23 4.70 -13.12 1.49
C LEU A 23 4.83 -13.36 -0.01
N TRP A 24 5.67 -14.33 -0.43
CA TRP A 24 5.98 -14.50 -1.85
C TRP A 24 4.79 -14.93 -2.68
N ASN A 25 4.06 -15.95 -2.25
CA ASN A 25 2.92 -16.46 -3.02
C ASN A 25 1.77 -15.44 -3.12
N PRO A 26 1.34 -14.72 -2.03
CA PRO A 26 0.36 -13.64 -2.15
C PRO A 26 0.84 -12.48 -3.00
N PHE A 27 2.13 -12.13 -2.96
CA PHE A 27 2.71 -11.13 -3.83
C PHE A 27 2.60 -11.53 -5.31
N ILE A 28 3.04 -12.73 -5.66
CA ILE A 28 2.93 -13.25 -7.05
C ILE A 28 1.47 -13.37 -7.48
N LYS A 29 0.58 -13.78 -6.56
CA LYS A 29 -0.86 -13.81 -6.83
C LYS A 29 -1.39 -12.41 -7.21
N ALA A 30 -1.02 -11.38 -6.46
CA ALA A 30 -1.44 -10.02 -6.76
C ALA A 30 -0.87 -9.55 -8.11
N VAL A 31 0.44 -9.77 -8.36
CA VAL A 31 1.09 -9.38 -9.61
C VAL A 31 0.40 -10.03 -10.82
N LYS A 32 0.11 -11.33 -10.75
CA LYS A 32 -0.50 -12.08 -11.86
C LYS A 32 -1.99 -11.77 -12.03
N ASN A 33 -2.78 -11.85 -10.96
CA ASN A 33 -4.23 -11.69 -11.05
C ASN A 33 -4.68 -10.29 -11.48
N TYR A 34 -3.86 -9.27 -11.15
CA TYR A 34 -4.17 -7.88 -11.50
C TYR A 34 -3.27 -7.32 -12.60
N GLU A 35 -2.44 -8.17 -13.23
CA GLU A 35 -1.54 -7.78 -14.33
C GLU A 35 -0.71 -6.53 -13.99
N LEU A 36 -0.10 -6.53 -12.78
CA LEU A 36 0.56 -5.34 -12.25
C LEU A 36 1.87 -5.02 -12.95
N VAL A 37 2.56 -6.04 -13.47
CA VAL A 37 3.85 -5.90 -14.15
C VAL A 37 3.76 -6.53 -15.52
N GLN A 38 4.21 -5.79 -16.52
CA GLN A 38 4.23 -6.20 -17.92
C GLN A 38 5.63 -6.07 -18.50
N GLU A 39 5.84 -6.66 -19.66
CA GLU A 39 7.10 -6.56 -20.38
C GLU A 39 7.43 -5.10 -20.72
N ASN A 40 8.71 -4.74 -20.55
CA ASN A 40 9.25 -3.41 -20.80
C ASN A 40 8.72 -2.29 -19.87
N ASP A 41 8.03 -2.65 -18.76
CA ASP A 41 7.68 -1.66 -17.75
C ASP A 41 8.93 -1.04 -17.11
N LYS A 42 8.83 0.26 -16.82
CA LYS A 42 9.78 1.01 -15.99
C LYS A 42 9.06 1.47 -14.73
N ILE A 43 9.34 0.79 -13.62
CA ILE A 43 8.57 0.93 -12.38
C ILE A 43 9.35 1.70 -11.34
N ALA A 44 8.79 2.83 -10.89
CA ALA A 44 9.28 3.56 -9.72
C ALA A 44 8.72 2.91 -8.44
N VAL A 45 9.57 2.29 -7.65
CA VAL A 45 9.23 1.71 -6.35
C VAL A 45 9.39 2.78 -5.28
N CYS A 46 8.29 3.26 -4.71
CA CYS A 46 8.28 4.34 -3.73
C CYS A 46 8.57 3.82 -2.32
N ILE A 47 9.67 4.27 -1.73
CA ILE A 47 10.14 3.88 -0.41
C ILE A 47 9.93 5.05 0.56
N SER A 48 9.14 4.80 1.61
CA SER A 48 8.92 5.75 2.71
C SER A 48 9.83 5.52 3.92
N GLY A 49 10.61 4.44 3.90
CA GLY A 49 11.44 3.99 5.02
C GLY A 49 10.73 3.10 6.04
N GLY A 50 9.42 2.95 5.95
CA GLY A 50 8.65 2.01 6.77
C GLY A 50 8.74 0.56 6.27
N LYS A 51 8.37 -0.38 7.16
CA LYS A 51 8.43 -1.83 6.92
C LYS A 51 7.80 -2.28 5.59
N ASP A 52 6.63 -1.70 5.26
CA ASP A 52 5.85 -2.11 4.10
C ASP A 52 6.55 -1.73 2.79
N SER A 53 7.02 -0.49 2.70
CA SER A 53 7.71 0.00 1.50
C SER A 53 9.06 -0.67 1.28
N MET A 54 9.78 -1.01 2.35
CA MET A 54 11.06 -1.71 2.27
C MET A 54 10.88 -3.19 1.88
N LEU A 55 9.86 -3.87 2.43
CA LEU A 55 9.52 -5.23 1.98
C LEU A 55 9.08 -5.23 0.52
N MET A 56 8.22 -4.28 0.12
CA MET A 56 7.81 -4.14 -1.28
C MET A 56 9.01 -3.99 -2.21
N ALA A 57 9.95 -3.12 -1.86
CA ALA A 57 11.16 -2.92 -2.66
C ALA A 57 11.94 -4.24 -2.82
N LYS A 58 12.07 -5.02 -1.74
CA LYS A 58 12.74 -6.33 -1.80
C LYS A 58 11.97 -7.35 -2.63
N LEU A 59 10.66 -7.42 -2.50
CA LEU A 59 9.82 -8.31 -3.31
C LEU A 59 9.88 -7.96 -4.80
N MET A 60 9.83 -6.68 -5.16
CA MET A 60 9.98 -6.22 -6.55
C MET A 60 11.37 -6.55 -7.13
N GLN A 61 12.43 -6.39 -6.33
CA GLN A 61 13.80 -6.79 -6.73
C GLN A 61 13.89 -8.30 -6.96
N LEU A 62 13.27 -9.12 -6.11
CA LEU A 62 13.22 -10.57 -6.30
C LEU A 62 12.39 -10.95 -7.54
N LEU A 63 11.28 -10.26 -7.79
CA LEU A 63 10.48 -10.47 -8.99
C LEU A 63 11.27 -10.15 -10.27
N GLN A 64 12.03 -9.05 -10.28
CA GLN A 64 12.90 -8.71 -11.41
C GLN A 64 13.96 -9.78 -11.67
N ARG A 65 14.50 -10.38 -10.60
CA ARG A 65 15.57 -11.40 -10.71
C ARG A 65 15.06 -12.78 -11.08
N TYR A 66 13.89 -13.17 -10.62
CA TYR A 66 13.36 -14.54 -10.72
C TYR A 66 12.06 -14.65 -11.50
N GLY A 67 11.50 -13.53 -11.96
CA GLY A 67 10.29 -13.50 -12.78
C GLY A 67 10.60 -13.75 -14.25
N ASP A 68 9.56 -14.15 -14.98
CA ASP A 68 9.65 -14.51 -16.41
C ASP A 68 9.56 -13.28 -17.34
N VAL A 69 9.14 -12.14 -16.81
CA VAL A 69 8.87 -10.92 -17.59
C VAL A 69 9.99 -9.90 -17.35
N PRO A 70 10.68 -9.41 -18.39
CA PRO A 70 11.72 -8.38 -18.24
C PRO A 70 11.08 -6.99 -18.01
N PHE A 71 11.54 -6.29 -16.98
CA PHE A 71 11.16 -4.92 -16.63
C PHE A 71 12.27 -4.21 -15.85
N GLU A 72 12.20 -2.89 -15.79
CA GLU A 72 13.17 -2.05 -15.08
C GLU A 72 12.61 -1.54 -13.74
N LEU A 73 13.48 -1.41 -12.74
CA LEU A 73 13.15 -0.86 -11.43
C LEU A 73 13.99 0.36 -11.11
N THR A 74 13.35 1.37 -10.55
CA THR A 74 14.01 2.50 -9.89
C THR A 74 13.45 2.63 -8.46
N PHE A 75 14.32 2.57 -7.45
CA PHE A 75 13.92 2.63 -6.05
C PHE A 75 14.04 4.06 -5.55
N LEU A 76 12.90 4.73 -5.35
CA LEU A 76 12.83 6.16 -5.00
C LEU A 76 12.54 6.36 -3.51
N VAL A 77 13.43 7.09 -2.85
CA VAL A 77 13.20 7.64 -1.52
C VAL A 77 13.03 9.14 -1.66
N MET A 78 11.85 9.63 -1.36
CA MET A 78 11.63 11.06 -1.23
C MET A 78 11.91 11.50 0.20
N ASP A 79 12.86 12.40 0.36
CA ASP A 79 13.15 13.05 1.64
C ASP A 79 12.32 14.35 1.75
N PRO A 80 11.30 14.38 2.61
CA PRO A 80 10.47 15.57 2.80
C PRO A 80 11.04 16.57 3.83
N GLY A 81 12.29 16.38 4.27
CA GLY A 81 12.95 17.08 5.36
C GLY A 81 13.12 16.18 6.60
N TYR A 82 13.57 14.94 6.41
CA TYR A 82 13.85 14.03 7.52
C TYR A 82 14.94 14.59 8.44
N ASN A 83 14.86 14.23 9.72
CA ASN A 83 16.02 14.38 10.59
C ASN A 83 17.14 13.40 10.20
N GLU A 84 18.37 13.70 10.59
CA GLU A 84 19.54 12.91 10.23
C GLU A 84 19.42 11.43 10.67
N LYS A 85 18.84 11.18 11.84
CA LYS A 85 18.63 9.83 12.39
C LYS A 85 17.72 9.00 11.50
N ASN A 86 16.59 9.58 11.04
CA ASN A 86 15.63 8.88 10.17
C ASN A 86 16.23 8.64 8.79
N ARG A 87 16.93 9.63 8.23
CA ARG A 87 17.61 9.49 6.95
C ARG A 87 18.63 8.36 6.97
N LYS A 88 19.51 8.39 7.99
CA LYS A 88 20.53 7.34 8.17
C LYS A 88 19.90 5.96 8.32
N LYS A 89 18.81 5.82 9.09
CA LYS A 89 18.10 4.53 9.27
C LYS A 89 17.54 3.99 7.96
N ILE A 90 17.01 4.86 7.09
CA ILE A 90 16.53 4.45 5.75
C ILE A 90 17.70 3.91 4.90
N GLU A 91 18.82 4.61 4.88
CA GLU A 91 20.00 4.23 4.10
C GLU A 91 20.64 2.94 4.63
N GLU A 92 20.72 2.76 5.95
CA GLU A 92 21.18 1.53 6.59
C GLU A 92 20.28 0.33 6.23
N ASN A 93 18.97 0.48 6.32
CA ASN A 93 18.03 -0.56 5.95
C ASN A 93 18.12 -0.92 4.46
N ALA A 94 18.29 0.07 3.59
CA ALA A 94 18.51 -0.16 2.17
C ALA A 94 19.78 -0.97 1.89
N LYS A 95 20.87 -0.69 2.63
CA LYS A 95 22.13 -1.48 2.56
C LYS A 95 21.93 -2.90 3.06
N ILE A 96 21.28 -3.09 4.22
CA ILE A 96 20.99 -4.43 4.79
C ILE A 96 20.16 -5.26 3.82
N LEU A 97 19.16 -4.66 3.19
CA LEU A 97 18.30 -5.30 2.20
C LEU A 97 18.96 -5.42 0.82
N ASN A 98 20.11 -4.80 0.60
CA ASN A 98 20.76 -4.67 -0.71
C ASN A 98 19.80 -4.13 -1.79
N VAL A 99 19.11 -3.02 -1.48
CA VAL A 99 18.23 -2.30 -2.39
C VAL A 99 18.91 -1.00 -2.80
N PRO A 100 19.19 -0.77 -4.10
CA PRO A 100 19.86 0.44 -4.58
C PRO A 100 18.89 1.60 -4.63
N ILE A 101 18.85 2.43 -3.57
CA ILE A 101 17.94 3.57 -3.48
C ILE A 101 18.50 4.81 -4.15
N THR A 102 17.62 5.57 -4.81
CA THR A 102 17.84 6.94 -5.26
C THR A 102 17.08 7.89 -4.37
N VAL A 103 17.81 8.74 -3.65
CA VAL A 103 17.19 9.71 -2.74
C VAL A 103 17.11 11.06 -3.41
N PHE A 104 15.96 11.73 -3.28
CA PHE A 104 15.79 13.13 -3.69
C PHE A 104 15.10 13.93 -2.58
N GLU A 105 15.57 15.16 -2.40
CA GLU A 105 15.13 16.04 -1.33
C GLU A 105 13.99 16.96 -1.77
N THR A 106 13.14 17.30 -0.82
CA THR A 106 12.05 18.27 -1.00
C THR A 106 11.86 19.07 0.30
N ASN A 107 11.19 20.21 0.20
CA ASN A 107 10.89 21.09 1.34
C ASN A 107 9.47 20.92 1.87
N ILE A 108 8.87 19.72 1.71
CA ILE A 108 7.47 19.48 2.04
C ILE A 108 7.16 19.74 3.51
N PHE A 109 8.05 19.36 4.41
CA PHE A 109 7.80 19.57 5.85
C PHE A 109 7.79 21.04 6.22
N ASP A 110 8.66 21.86 5.63
CA ASP A 110 8.68 23.29 5.89
C ASP A 110 7.40 23.97 5.38
N VAL A 111 6.94 23.61 4.18
CA VAL A 111 5.70 24.12 3.61
C VAL A 111 4.48 23.63 4.37
N ALA A 112 4.43 22.36 4.75
CA ALA A 112 3.29 21.82 5.51
C ALA A 112 3.21 22.41 6.93
N ASN A 113 4.36 22.74 7.53
CA ASN A 113 4.44 23.37 8.86
C ASN A 113 3.96 24.85 8.86
N SER A 114 3.98 25.52 7.72
CA SER A 114 3.54 26.92 7.59
C SER A 114 2.03 27.08 7.41
N VAL A 115 1.24 25.98 7.38
CA VAL A 115 -0.20 25.99 7.10
C VAL A 115 -0.99 25.47 8.29
N ASP A 116 -1.90 26.31 8.84
CA ASP A 116 -2.73 25.99 10.01
C ASP A 116 -3.85 24.96 9.74
N LYS A 117 -4.33 24.87 8.49
CA LYS A 117 -5.44 23.98 8.13
C LYS A 117 -4.96 22.72 7.40
N SER A 118 -5.22 21.56 8.02
CA SER A 118 -5.01 20.23 7.43
C SER A 118 -3.59 19.97 6.88
N PRO A 119 -2.53 20.16 7.67
CA PRO A 119 -1.14 19.99 7.22
C PRO A 119 -0.86 18.58 6.69
N CYS A 120 -1.47 17.54 7.27
CA CYS A 120 -1.33 16.15 6.81
C CYS A 120 -1.91 15.93 5.41
N TYR A 121 -3.03 16.57 5.08
CA TYR A 121 -3.62 16.47 3.74
C TYR A 121 -2.72 17.14 2.69
N LEU A 122 -2.23 18.34 2.99
CA LEU A 122 -1.31 19.06 2.12
C LEU A 122 -0.02 18.28 1.90
N CYS A 123 0.59 17.78 2.98
CA CYS A 123 1.78 16.93 2.93
C CYS A 123 1.57 15.71 2.03
N ALA A 124 0.46 14.98 2.21
CA ALA A 124 0.15 13.80 1.40
C ALA A 124 -0.07 14.14 -0.09
N ARG A 125 -0.67 15.29 -0.39
CA ARG A 125 -0.88 15.77 -1.76
C ARG A 125 0.44 16.18 -2.42
N MET A 126 1.28 16.93 -1.72
CA MET A 126 2.60 17.34 -2.20
C MET A 126 3.50 16.13 -2.43
N ARG A 127 3.54 15.18 -1.48
CA ARG A 127 4.29 13.93 -1.63
C ARG A 127 3.97 13.21 -2.92
N ARG A 128 2.70 13.06 -3.24
CA ARG A 128 2.28 12.43 -4.51
C ARG A 128 2.77 13.21 -5.71
N GLY A 129 2.61 14.54 -5.70
CA GLY A 129 3.06 15.40 -6.80
C GLY A 129 4.56 15.26 -7.08
N TYR A 130 5.39 15.35 -6.06
CA TYR A 130 6.84 15.22 -6.21
C TYR A 130 7.27 13.82 -6.66
N LEU A 131 6.68 12.76 -6.07
CA LEU A 131 6.96 11.38 -6.49
C LEU A 131 6.60 11.15 -7.96
N TYR A 132 5.45 11.67 -8.40
CA TYR A 132 4.99 11.52 -9.78
C TYR A 132 5.89 12.30 -10.75
N SER A 133 6.28 13.53 -10.39
CA SER A 133 7.20 14.32 -11.18
C SER A 133 8.56 13.64 -11.34
N LYS A 134 9.12 13.10 -10.23
CA LYS A 134 10.41 12.40 -10.26
C LYS A 134 10.36 11.10 -11.04
N ALA A 135 9.31 10.31 -10.88
CA ALA A 135 9.11 9.08 -11.65
C ALA A 135 9.03 9.37 -13.17
N LYS A 136 8.33 10.45 -13.55
CA LYS A 136 8.24 10.90 -14.94
C LYS A 136 9.59 11.34 -15.51
N GLU A 137 10.34 12.13 -14.74
CA GLU A 137 11.72 12.57 -15.11
C GLU A 137 12.62 11.36 -15.40
N LEU A 138 12.46 10.27 -14.65
CA LEU A 138 13.21 9.03 -14.82
C LEU A 138 12.63 8.08 -15.88
N GLY A 139 11.61 8.51 -16.61
CA GLY A 139 11.00 7.73 -17.68
C GLY A 139 10.18 6.53 -17.21
N CYS A 140 9.76 6.50 -15.92
CA CYS A 140 8.93 5.42 -15.42
C CYS A 140 7.48 5.56 -15.94
N ASN A 141 6.85 4.44 -16.31
CA ASN A 141 5.44 4.36 -16.69
C ASN A 141 4.55 3.84 -15.57
N LYS A 142 5.15 3.22 -14.54
CA LYS A 142 4.43 2.73 -13.37
C LYS A 142 5.03 3.21 -12.06
N ILE A 143 4.18 3.30 -11.03
CA ILE A 143 4.56 3.66 -9.66
C ILE A 143 4.02 2.59 -8.71
N ALA A 144 4.91 1.91 -8.00
CA ALA A 144 4.56 0.91 -7.00
C ALA A 144 4.49 1.53 -5.60
N LEU A 145 3.37 1.28 -4.91
CA LEU A 145 3.08 1.77 -3.55
C LEU A 145 2.91 0.60 -2.59
N GLY A 146 3.49 0.72 -1.39
CA GLY A 146 3.53 -0.32 -0.36
C GLY A 146 2.23 -0.53 0.42
N HIS A 147 1.06 -0.42 -0.23
CA HIS A 147 -0.20 -0.74 0.39
C HIS A 147 -0.43 -2.25 0.39
N HIS A 148 -0.98 -2.76 1.48
CA HIS A 148 -1.18 -4.18 1.73
C HIS A 148 -2.67 -4.51 1.98
N PHE A 149 -2.99 -5.78 2.21
CA PHE A 149 -4.35 -6.29 2.39
C PHE A 149 -5.15 -5.50 3.44
N ASP A 150 -4.54 -5.24 4.61
CA ASP A 150 -5.23 -4.54 5.70
C ASP A 150 -5.55 -3.09 5.34
N ASP A 151 -4.70 -2.39 4.58
CA ASP A 151 -4.98 -1.04 4.07
C ASP A 151 -6.25 -1.01 3.20
N VAL A 152 -6.48 -2.07 2.42
CA VAL A 152 -7.65 -2.17 1.54
C VAL A 152 -8.92 -2.27 2.36
N ILE A 153 -8.99 -3.19 3.31
CA ILE A 153 -10.18 -3.39 4.14
C ILE A 153 -10.43 -2.21 5.08
N GLU A 154 -9.38 -1.66 5.69
CA GLU A 154 -9.47 -0.45 6.51
C GLU A 154 -10.02 0.75 5.71
N THR A 155 -9.49 0.99 4.52
CA THR A 155 -9.96 2.09 3.66
C THR A 155 -11.42 1.92 3.24
N THR A 156 -11.84 0.69 2.96
CA THR A 156 -13.24 0.38 2.62
C THR A 156 -14.16 0.68 3.80
N LEU A 157 -13.84 0.20 4.99
CA LEU A 157 -14.67 0.42 6.18
C LEU A 157 -14.68 1.90 6.62
N ILE A 158 -13.55 2.61 6.48
CA ILE A 158 -13.52 4.08 6.70
C ILE A 158 -14.46 4.78 5.72
N GLY A 159 -14.47 4.38 4.46
CA GLY A 159 -15.39 4.91 3.46
C GLY A 159 -16.86 4.70 3.83
N MET A 160 -17.21 3.49 4.28
CA MET A 160 -18.56 3.14 4.69
C MET A 160 -19.02 3.87 5.96
N PHE A 161 -18.21 3.87 7.01
CA PHE A 161 -18.64 4.34 8.33
C PHE A 161 -18.53 5.86 8.50
N TYR A 162 -17.58 6.50 7.81
CA TYR A 162 -17.31 7.94 8.04
C TYR A 162 -17.52 8.82 6.81
N ALA A 163 -17.63 8.24 5.61
CA ALA A 163 -17.80 9.03 4.39
C ALA A 163 -19.07 8.66 3.58
N SER A 164 -19.92 7.75 4.09
CA SER A 164 -21.14 7.29 3.40
C SER A 164 -20.85 6.83 1.96
N GLN A 165 -19.73 6.15 1.76
CA GLN A 165 -19.27 5.69 0.45
C GLN A 165 -18.75 4.25 0.51
N LEU A 166 -19.29 3.39 -0.32
CA LEU A 166 -18.73 2.07 -0.56
C LEU A 166 -17.67 2.20 -1.66
N LYS A 167 -16.44 2.41 -1.24
CA LYS A 167 -15.27 2.51 -2.11
C LYS A 167 -14.16 1.64 -1.58
N ALA A 168 -13.49 0.92 -2.46
CA ALA A 168 -12.31 0.15 -2.14
C ALA A 168 -11.04 0.77 -2.75
N MET A 169 -9.91 0.44 -2.16
CA MET A 169 -8.62 0.68 -2.78
C MET A 169 -8.40 -0.39 -3.85
N ILE A 170 -8.29 0.00 -5.11
CA ILE A 170 -8.07 -0.96 -6.21
C ILE A 170 -6.57 -1.28 -6.36
N PRO A 171 -6.21 -2.52 -6.79
CA PRO A 171 -4.81 -2.95 -6.90
C PRO A 171 -4.03 -2.20 -7.99
N LYS A 172 -4.72 -1.67 -9.00
CA LYS A 172 -4.16 -0.98 -10.15
C LYS A 172 -5.05 0.22 -10.50
N LEU A 173 -4.45 1.38 -10.68
CA LEU A 173 -5.15 2.62 -10.98
C LEU A 173 -4.46 3.36 -12.13
N HIS A 174 -5.17 3.53 -13.23
CA HIS A 174 -4.70 4.35 -14.33
C HIS A 174 -4.84 5.83 -14.01
N SER A 175 -3.78 6.59 -14.21
CA SER A 175 -3.74 8.06 -14.12
C SER A 175 -3.25 8.61 -15.46
N THR A 176 -3.43 9.90 -15.71
CA THR A 176 -3.12 10.53 -17.00
C THR A 176 -1.69 10.24 -17.50
N ASN A 177 -0.73 10.05 -16.58
CA ASN A 177 0.68 9.91 -16.96
C ASN A 177 1.32 8.60 -16.45
N PHE A 178 0.67 7.86 -15.58
CA PHE A 178 1.21 6.66 -14.93
C PHE A 178 0.13 5.68 -14.60
N GLU A 179 0.56 4.46 -14.35
CA GLU A 179 -0.23 3.46 -13.69
C GLU A 179 0.29 3.27 -12.25
N LEU A 180 -0.60 3.45 -11.26
CA LEU A 180 -0.31 3.13 -9.86
C LEU A 180 -0.57 1.66 -9.62
N ILE A 181 0.38 0.96 -9.04
CA ILE A 181 0.24 -0.45 -8.69
C ILE A 181 0.47 -0.69 -7.20
N ARG A 182 -0.17 -1.72 -6.65
CA ARG A 182 -0.07 -2.14 -5.25
C ARG A 182 0.32 -3.62 -5.17
N PRO A 183 1.60 -3.95 -5.34
CA PRO A 183 2.03 -5.34 -5.46
C PRO A 183 1.78 -6.19 -4.21
N MET A 184 1.68 -5.55 -3.03
CA MET A 184 1.40 -6.25 -1.77
C MET A 184 -0.10 -6.34 -1.42
N TYR A 185 -0.99 -6.11 -2.37
CA TYR A 185 -2.44 -6.07 -2.20
C TYR A 185 -3.04 -7.29 -1.47
N CYS A 186 -2.42 -8.45 -1.58
CA CYS A 186 -2.85 -9.70 -0.97
C CYS A 186 -2.02 -10.13 0.25
N ILE A 187 -1.07 -9.33 0.72
CA ILE A 187 -0.21 -9.63 1.87
C ILE A 187 -0.82 -9.02 3.13
N HIS A 188 -0.93 -9.80 4.22
CA HIS A 188 -1.39 -9.32 5.52
C HIS A 188 -0.30 -8.56 6.28
N GLU A 189 -0.68 -7.53 7.03
CA GLU A 189 0.25 -6.73 7.84
C GLU A 189 0.93 -7.59 8.93
N GLU A 190 0.23 -8.53 9.51
CA GLU A 190 0.76 -9.44 10.53
C GLU A 190 1.93 -10.29 10.01
N ASP A 191 1.88 -10.70 8.73
CA ASP A 191 2.96 -11.44 8.08
C ASP A 191 4.19 -10.57 7.81
N ILE A 192 3.97 -9.30 7.44
CA ILE A 192 5.04 -8.31 7.29
C ILE A 192 5.76 -8.09 8.62
N ILE A 193 5.01 -7.91 9.71
CA ILE A 193 5.55 -7.73 11.06
C ILE A 193 6.30 -8.99 11.52
N SER A 194 5.75 -10.18 11.27
CA SER A 194 6.38 -11.45 11.61
C SER A 194 7.72 -11.62 10.89
N TRP A 195 7.76 -11.32 9.59
CA TRP A 195 8.98 -11.35 8.79
C TRP A 195 10.03 -10.32 9.26
N MET A 196 9.61 -9.10 9.56
CA MET A 196 10.45 -8.03 10.11
C MET A 196 11.14 -8.49 11.40
N ASN A 197 10.36 -9.01 12.36
CA ASN A 197 10.84 -9.48 13.65
C ASN A 197 11.81 -10.68 13.50
N TYR A 198 11.46 -11.63 12.63
CA TYR A 198 12.30 -12.80 12.36
C TYR A 198 13.70 -12.43 11.86
N ASN A 199 13.79 -11.38 11.04
CA ASN A 199 15.08 -10.93 10.50
C ASN A 199 15.77 -9.87 11.38
N GLY A 200 15.21 -9.51 12.55
CA GLY A 200 15.75 -8.48 13.44
C GLY A 200 15.81 -7.09 12.78
N LEU A 201 14.88 -6.79 11.88
CA LEU A 201 14.84 -5.53 11.16
C LEU A 201 14.05 -4.47 11.96
N GLU A 202 14.57 -3.27 11.96
CA GLU A 202 13.91 -2.11 12.54
C GLU A 202 13.73 -1.04 11.48
N PHE A 203 12.50 -0.57 11.31
CA PHE A 203 12.15 0.47 10.34
C PHE A 203 11.63 1.73 11.05
N ILE A 204 11.69 2.86 10.34
CA ILE A 204 11.06 4.07 10.85
C ILE A 204 9.53 3.89 10.89
N GLN A 205 8.90 4.28 11.98
CA GLN A 205 7.43 4.18 12.12
C GLN A 205 6.74 5.39 11.51
N CYS A 206 7.16 6.58 11.89
CA CYS A 206 6.70 7.83 11.29
C CYS A 206 7.82 8.86 11.37
N ALA A 207 8.12 9.49 10.24
CA ALA A 207 9.21 10.45 10.14
C ALA A 207 8.72 11.90 10.15
N CYS A 208 7.46 12.14 10.46
CA CYS A 208 6.85 13.45 10.47
C CYS A 208 6.98 14.08 11.86
N ARG A 209 7.51 15.30 11.96
CA ARG A 209 7.57 16.08 13.20
C ARG A 209 6.20 16.29 13.86
N PHE A 210 5.12 16.33 13.07
CA PHE A 210 3.76 16.39 13.60
C PHE A 210 3.38 15.15 14.40
N THR A 211 3.83 13.97 14.00
CA THR A 211 3.51 12.73 14.72
C THR A 211 4.35 12.63 15.99
N GLU A 212 5.60 13.11 15.98
CA GLU A 212 6.40 13.20 17.19
C GLU A 212 5.76 14.14 18.22
N ASN A 213 5.27 15.32 17.79
CA ASN A 213 4.57 16.27 18.65
C ASN A 213 3.16 15.82 19.06
N TYR A 214 2.45 15.11 18.20
CA TYR A 214 1.10 14.56 18.49
C TYR A 214 1.15 13.43 19.51
N THR A 215 2.19 12.61 19.51
CA THR A 215 2.40 11.56 20.54
C THR A 215 2.78 12.16 21.89
N LEU A 216 3.41 13.32 21.91
CA LEU A 216 3.82 13.99 23.16
C LEU A 216 2.71 14.86 23.79
N ASN A 217 1.77 15.37 23.00
CA ASN A 217 0.73 16.31 23.45
C ASN A 217 -0.68 15.73 23.59
N ASN A 218 -0.91 14.47 23.25
CA ASN A 218 -2.28 13.90 23.18
C ASN A 218 -2.61 13.00 24.36
N ASN A 219 -2.90 13.62 25.50
CA ASN A 219 -3.91 13.10 26.45
C ASN A 219 -5.36 13.51 26.07
N GLU A 220 -5.59 14.30 25.01
CA GLU A 220 -6.90 14.81 24.61
C GLU A 220 -7.29 14.56 23.14
N GLY A 221 -6.43 13.98 22.33
CA GLY A 221 -6.72 13.66 20.91
C GLY A 221 -7.25 12.25 20.74
N GLY A 222 -8.50 12.12 20.32
CA GLY A 222 -9.13 10.83 20.01
C GLY A 222 -8.32 10.00 19.00
N MET A 223 -8.46 8.68 19.08
CA MET A 223 -7.85 7.70 18.21
C MET A 223 -8.09 8.04 16.73
N SER A 224 -7.11 7.86 15.85
CA SER A 224 -7.33 8.08 14.42
C SER A 224 -8.39 7.11 13.88
N LYS A 225 -9.19 7.55 12.89
CA LYS A 225 -10.25 6.71 12.28
C LYS A 225 -9.70 5.37 11.78
N ARG A 226 -8.49 5.36 11.26
CA ARG A 226 -7.81 4.13 10.85
C ARG A 226 -7.54 3.20 12.03
N GLN A 227 -7.13 3.74 13.15
CA GLN A 227 -6.85 2.95 14.37
C GLN A 227 -8.13 2.39 15.00
N GLU A 228 -9.22 3.18 14.97
CA GLU A 228 -10.56 2.71 15.40
C GLU A 228 -11.00 1.50 14.56
N ILE A 229 -10.90 1.59 13.24
CA ILE A 229 -11.23 0.48 12.33
C ILE A 229 -10.34 -0.73 12.54
N LYS A 230 -9.04 -0.52 12.73
CA LYS A 230 -8.08 -1.60 13.04
C LYS A 230 -8.47 -2.37 14.30
N MET A 231 -8.87 -1.65 15.34
CA MET A 231 -9.35 -2.28 16.59
C MET A 231 -10.67 -3.00 16.39
N LEU A 232 -11.61 -2.42 15.64
CA LEU A 232 -12.88 -3.07 15.31
C LEU A 232 -12.65 -4.41 14.57
N ILE A 233 -11.82 -4.41 13.53
CA ILE A 233 -11.48 -5.64 12.79
C ILE A 233 -10.88 -6.69 13.74
N ARG A 234 -9.93 -6.27 14.60
CA ARG A 234 -9.31 -7.18 15.58
C ARG A 234 -10.33 -7.76 16.57
N GLN A 235 -11.32 -6.97 16.99
CA GLN A 235 -12.39 -7.45 17.87
C GLN A 235 -13.27 -8.47 17.13
N LEU A 236 -13.71 -8.17 15.93
CA LEU A 236 -14.53 -9.06 15.11
C LEU A 236 -13.79 -10.38 14.76
N LYS A 237 -12.47 -10.32 14.57
CA LYS A 237 -11.65 -11.54 14.35
C LYS A 237 -11.64 -12.51 15.51
N LYS A 238 -11.97 -12.09 16.75
CA LYS A 238 -12.08 -13.01 17.90
C LYS A 238 -13.26 -13.98 17.74
N ASP A 239 -14.37 -13.47 17.21
CA ASP A 239 -15.59 -14.26 17.02
C ASP A 239 -15.61 -14.95 15.63
N ASN A 240 -15.08 -14.29 14.62
CA ASN A 240 -14.96 -14.81 13.26
C ASN A 240 -13.54 -14.60 12.72
N PRO A 241 -12.65 -15.59 12.80
CA PRO A 241 -11.26 -15.48 12.32
C PRO A 241 -11.10 -15.16 10.84
N LEU A 242 -12.17 -15.33 10.04
CA LEU A 242 -12.16 -15.07 8.60
C LEU A 242 -12.80 -13.73 8.22
N ILE A 243 -13.16 -12.88 9.18
CA ILE A 243 -13.90 -11.64 8.92
C ILE A 243 -13.15 -10.67 7.98
N ASP A 244 -11.84 -10.57 8.12
CA ASP A 244 -11.00 -9.77 7.24
C ASP A 244 -11.06 -10.24 5.78
N LYS A 245 -11.00 -11.56 5.56
CA LYS A 245 -11.17 -12.16 4.24
C LYS A 245 -12.58 -11.97 3.69
N SER A 246 -13.58 -12.04 4.55
CA SER A 246 -14.98 -11.79 4.16
C SER A 246 -15.16 -10.35 3.69
N ILE A 247 -14.61 -9.36 4.41
CA ILE A 247 -14.63 -7.96 4.00
C ILE A 247 -13.89 -7.78 2.67
N PHE A 248 -12.71 -8.36 2.53
CA PHE A 248 -11.93 -8.27 1.30
C PHE A 248 -12.65 -8.90 0.11
N ASN A 249 -13.24 -10.08 0.28
CA ASN A 249 -13.95 -10.75 -0.80
C ASN A 249 -15.24 -10.03 -1.19
N SER A 250 -15.95 -9.39 -0.24
CA SER A 250 -17.17 -8.65 -0.53
C SER A 250 -16.97 -7.51 -1.51
N ILE A 251 -15.82 -6.83 -1.48
CA ILE A 251 -15.50 -5.77 -2.43
C ILE A 251 -15.13 -6.27 -3.83
N HIS A 252 -14.87 -7.56 -3.97
CA HIS A 252 -14.63 -8.23 -5.27
C HIS A 252 -15.87 -8.93 -5.82
N ALA A 253 -16.95 -8.99 -5.04
CA ALA A 253 -18.19 -9.68 -5.38
C ALA A 253 -19.41 -8.75 -5.24
N VAL A 254 -19.28 -7.49 -5.66
CA VAL A 254 -20.37 -6.52 -5.61
C VAL A 254 -21.40 -6.84 -6.70
N SER A 255 -22.66 -7.09 -6.30
CA SER A 255 -23.78 -7.23 -7.23
C SER A 255 -24.48 -5.90 -7.41
N LEU A 256 -24.33 -5.28 -8.56
CA LEU A 256 -24.94 -3.98 -8.87
C LEU A 256 -26.46 -4.07 -8.97
N ASP A 257 -27.01 -5.23 -9.35
CA ASP A 257 -28.46 -5.45 -9.53
C ASP A 257 -29.23 -5.39 -8.21
N THR A 258 -28.53 -5.61 -7.09
CA THR A 258 -29.12 -5.55 -5.74
C THR A 258 -28.82 -4.24 -5.01
N MET A 259 -28.13 -3.28 -5.66
CA MET A 259 -27.84 -1.97 -5.07
C MET A 259 -28.94 -0.98 -5.39
N PRO A 260 -29.45 -0.21 -4.37
CA PRO A 260 -30.44 0.84 -4.60
C PRO A 260 -29.95 1.93 -5.56
N GLY A 261 -28.63 2.12 -5.63
CA GLY A 261 -27.98 3.06 -6.55
C GLY A 261 -26.47 2.91 -6.53
N TYR A 262 -25.84 3.30 -7.63
CA TYR A 262 -24.37 3.29 -7.75
C TYR A 262 -23.90 4.42 -8.67
N LYS A 263 -22.61 4.72 -8.60
CA LYS A 263 -21.95 5.73 -9.45
C LYS A 263 -20.84 5.09 -10.26
N THR A 264 -20.84 5.29 -11.57
CA THR A 264 -19.76 4.87 -12.45
C THR A 264 -19.56 5.89 -13.57
N HIS A 265 -18.30 6.13 -13.98
CA HIS A 265 -17.91 7.09 -15.03
C HIS A 265 -18.55 8.49 -14.86
N GLY A 266 -18.66 8.96 -13.61
CA GLY A 266 -19.25 10.27 -13.29
C GLY A 266 -20.79 10.34 -13.35
N LYS A 267 -21.47 9.24 -13.71
CA LYS A 267 -22.93 9.15 -13.73
C LYS A 267 -23.44 8.44 -12.49
N THR A 268 -24.62 8.84 -12.03
CA THR A 268 -25.37 8.18 -10.94
C THR A 268 -26.49 7.35 -11.56
N TYR A 269 -26.62 6.13 -11.08
CA TYR A 269 -27.65 5.16 -11.50
C TYR A 269 -28.52 4.81 -10.29
N SER A 270 -29.80 4.60 -10.56
CA SER A 270 -30.79 4.13 -9.58
C SER A 270 -31.28 2.74 -10.02
N PHE A 271 -31.68 1.90 -9.08
CA PHE A 271 -32.33 0.62 -9.41
C PHE A 271 -33.62 0.82 -10.24
N LEU A 272 -34.26 2.01 -10.12
CA LEU A 272 -35.45 2.35 -10.89
C LEU A 272 -35.17 2.51 -12.38
N ASP A 273 -33.95 2.84 -12.79
CA ASP A 273 -33.61 3.05 -14.20
C ASP A 273 -33.88 1.79 -15.07
N ASN A 274 -33.78 0.62 -14.46
CA ASN A 274 -34.01 -0.67 -15.11
C ASN A 274 -35.24 -1.42 -14.56
N TYR A 275 -35.87 -0.93 -13.49
CA TYR A 275 -36.94 -1.64 -12.79
C TYR A 275 -38.14 -1.97 -13.67
N TYR A 276 -38.58 -1.03 -14.49
CA TYR A 276 -39.71 -1.19 -15.39
C TYR A 276 -39.34 -1.76 -16.76
N ASN A 277 -38.04 -1.80 -17.11
CA ASN A 277 -37.55 -2.28 -18.40
C ASN A 277 -37.11 -3.74 -18.36
N ASN A 278 -36.89 -4.31 -17.19
CA ASN A 278 -36.62 -5.75 -17.04
C ASN A 278 -37.94 -6.49 -16.86
N GLU A 279 -38.49 -7.07 -17.91
CA GLU A 279 -39.22 -8.32 -17.79
C GLU A 279 -38.24 -9.34 -17.23
N ARG A 280 -38.20 -9.45 -15.88
CA ARG A 280 -37.45 -10.52 -15.22
C ARG A 280 -38.07 -11.81 -15.69
N SER A 281 -37.36 -12.57 -16.47
CA SER A 281 -37.72 -13.97 -16.73
C SER A 281 -37.93 -14.63 -15.36
N GLU A 282 -39.09 -15.24 -15.14
CA GLU A 282 -39.52 -15.92 -13.90
C GLU A 282 -38.56 -17.04 -13.43
N GLU A 283 -37.47 -17.28 -14.15
CA GLU A 283 -36.44 -18.29 -13.87
C GLU A 283 -35.38 -17.91 -12.87
N GLN A 284 -35.46 -16.71 -12.21
CA GLN A 284 -34.45 -16.25 -11.25
C GLN A 284 -34.98 -15.98 -9.81
N LEU A 285 -36.13 -16.54 -9.44
CA LEU A 285 -36.62 -16.58 -8.06
C LEU A 285 -36.41 -17.95 -7.42
#